data_1241a22cbca3b352f3f3eb9631be258d
#
_entry.id   1241a22cbca3b352f3f3eb9631be258d
#
_cell.length_a   1.000
_cell.length_b   1.000
_cell.length_c   1.000
_cell.angle_alpha   90.00
_cell.angle_beta   90.00
_cell.angle_gamma   90.00
#
_symmetry.space_group_name_H-M   'P 1'
#
loop_
_entity.id
_entity.type
_entity.pdbx_description
1 polymer ?
#
loop_
_entity_poly.entity_id
_entity_poly.type
_entity_poly.pdbx_seq_one_letter_code
_entity_poly.pdbx_strand_id
1 'polypeptide(L)'
;MKKKSIYGLVVCFLSIILIILAWNYRQKNKPIVLEFGMFAESNWDVKNANAYVIIDDAIKKFEKEHPGVRVHYETGIRKEDYSEWLSNQALNGTLPDVFMVLPEDFTTFASIGILKNLETMLKADTSLKKDAFYQGCYDAGTYKGNQYALPYESVPSLMLVNETLLKKNNISLPDNRWTWNDFYNICKKITKDTNDDGKT
;
A
#
# COMPACT_ATOMS: atom_id res chain seq x y z
N MET A 1 54.39 -39.87 -24.50
CA MET A 1 54.07 -38.92 -23.41
C MET A 1 53.23 -37.70 -23.88
N LYS A 2 53.33 -37.22 -25.09
CA LYS A 2 52.62 -35.98 -25.57
C LYS A 2 51.09 -36.09 -25.68
N LYS A 3 50.51 -37.26 -26.01
CA LYS A 3 49.04 -37.40 -26.17
C LYS A 3 48.25 -37.24 -24.87
N LYS A 4 48.73 -37.77 -23.72
CA LYS A 4 48.04 -37.64 -22.42
C LYS A 4 47.97 -36.19 -21.92
N SER A 5 48.98 -35.35 -22.24
CA SER A 5 48.99 -33.93 -21.88
C SER A 5 47.98 -33.12 -22.69
N ILE A 6 47.77 -33.45 -23.97
CA ILE A 6 46.78 -32.78 -24.83
C ILE A 6 45.33 -33.08 -24.35
N TYR A 7 45.06 -34.35 -23.98
CA TYR A 7 43.72 -34.71 -23.41
C TYR A 7 43.43 -33.95 -22.12
N GLY A 8 44.41 -33.79 -21.22
CA GLY A 8 44.27 -33.01 -20.01
C GLY A 8 43.93 -31.53 -20.29
N LEU A 9 44.60 -30.91 -21.25
CA LEU A 9 44.33 -29.53 -21.65
C LEU A 9 42.92 -29.36 -22.27
N VAL A 10 42.49 -30.30 -23.11
CA VAL A 10 41.13 -30.27 -23.71
C VAL A 10 40.07 -30.43 -22.64
N VAL A 11 40.22 -31.32 -21.68
CA VAL A 11 39.27 -31.48 -20.56
C VAL A 11 39.19 -30.22 -19.70
N CYS A 12 40.31 -29.59 -19.36
CA CYS A 12 40.33 -28.32 -18.65
C CYS A 12 39.64 -27.21 -19.42
N PHE A 13 39.83 -27.13 -20.73
CA PHE A 13 39.20 -26.11 -21.56
C PHE A 13 37.67 -26.28 -21.61
N LEU A 14 37.22 -27.54 -21.78
CA LEU A 14 35.77 -27.87 -21.76
C LEU A 14 35.15 -27.59 -20.38
N SER A 15 35.85 -27.87 -19.29
CA SER A 15 35.34 -27.55 -17.94
C SER A 15 35.21 -26.04 -17.70
N ILE A 16 36.14 -25.24 -18.20
CA ILE A 16 36.07 -23.77 -18.13
C ILE A 16 34.87 -23.25 -18.93
N ILE A 17 34.63 -23.77 -20.15
CA ILE A 17 33.47 -23.40 -20.94
C ILE A 17 32.16 -23.76 -20.21
N LEU A 18 32.04 -24.94 -19.62
CA LEU A 18 30.86 -25.35 -18.85
C LEU A 18 30.65 -24.44 -17.63
N ILE A 19 31.70 -24.06 -16.93
CA ILE A 19 31.59 -23.13 -15.81
C ILE A 19 31.13 -21.76 -16.28
N ILE A 20 31.67 -21.24 -17.37
CA ILE A 20 31.21 -19.95 -17.96
C ILE A 20 29.76 -20.01 -18.40
N LEU A 21 29.37 -21.10 -19.07
CA LEU A 21 27.96 -21.30 -19.49
C LEU A 21 27.01 -21.41 -18.30
N ALA A 22 27.40 -22.16 -17.25
CA ALA A 22 26.61 -22.27 -16.02
C ALA A 22 26.53 -20.93 -15.27
N TRP A 23 27.62 -20.16 -15.26
CA TRP A 23 27.63 -18.83 -14.64
C TRP A 23 26.75 -17.83 -15.41
N ASN A 24 26.85 -17.79 -16.74
CA ASN A 24 26.00 -16.97 -17.59
C ASN A 24 24.51 -17.36 -17.45
N TYR A 25 24.21 -18.67 -17.39
CA TYR A 25 22.86 -19.16 -17.15
C TYR A 25 22.31 -18.70 -15.79
N ARG A 26 23.11 -18.79 -14.72
CA ARG A 26 22.75 -18.29 -13.39
C ARG A 26 22.55 -16.77 -13.36
N GLN A 27 23.39 -16.01 -14.05
CA GLN A 27 23.25 -14.54 -14.12
C GLN A 27 21.97 -14.13 -14.87
N LYS A 28 21.64 -14.83 -15.96
CA LYS A 28 20.48 -14.55 -16.78
C LYS A 28 19.15 -14.91 -16.09
N ASN A 29 19.22 -15.83 -15.12
CA ASN A 29 18.05 -16.33 -14.36
C ASN A 29 18.03 -15.83 -12.91
N LYS A 30 18.79 -14.78 -12.57
CA LYS A 30 18.62 -14.15 -11.27
C LYS A 30 17.24 -13.49 -11.18
N PRO A 31 16.48 -13.72 -10.12
CA PRO A 31 15.22 -13.03 -9.95
C PRO A 31 15.45 -11.51 -9.85
N ILE A 32 14.52 -10.76 -10.40
CA ILE A 32 14.43 -9.33 -10.13
C ILE A 32 13.89 -9.21 -8.70
N VAL A 33 14.59 -8.50 -7.84
CA VAL A 33 14.11 -8.21 -6.50
C VAL A 33 13.51 -6.80 -6.53
N LEU A 34 12.25 -6.69 -6.12
CA LEU A 34 11.56 -5.42 -5.91
C LEU A 34 11.54 -5.13 -4.42
N GLU A 35 12.06 -3.99 -4.04
CA GLU A 35 11.99 -3.49 -2.67
C GLU A 35 10.65 -2.80 -2.44
N PHE A 36 9.91 -3.26 -1.41
CA PHE A 36 8.61 -2.71 -1.05
C PHE A 36 8.66 -2.04 0.32
N GLY A 37 8.37 -0.75 0.38
CA GLY A 37 8.32 0.04 1.59
C GLY A 37 6.92 0.03 2.20
N MET A 38 6.81 -0.42 3.45
CA MET A 38 5.55 -0.43 4.19
C MET A 38 5.76 -0.18 5.68
N PHE A 39 4.70 0.22 6.37
CA PHE A 39 4.66 0.30 7.83
C PHE A 39 3.79 -0.84 8.41
N ALA A 40 4.04 -1.16 9.67
CA ALA A 40 3.48 -2.34 10.33
C ALA A 40 2.00 -2.22 10.72
N GLU A 41 1.45 -1.01 10.77
CA GLU A 41 0.14 -0.71 11.33
C GLU A 41 -0.82 -0.19 10.25
N SER A 42 -2.12 -0.20 10.58
CA SER A 42 -3.13 0.44 9.73
C SER A 42 -3.01 1.97 9.81
N ASN A 43 -3.45 2.69 8.78
CA ASN A 43 -3.57 4.15 8.78
C ASN A 43 -4.46 4.70 9.91
N TRP A 44 -5.18 3.83 10.61
CA TRP A 44 -6.23 4.21 11.59
C TRP A 44 -5.85 3.93 13.04
N ASP A 45 -4.59 3.83 13.39
CA ASP A 45 -4.11 3.56 14.75
C ASP A 45 -4.79 2.35 15.41
N VAL A 46 -5.43 1.52 14.61
CA VAL A 46 -6.00 0.24 15.04
C VAL A 46 -4.94 -0.82 14.86
N LYS A 47 -4.54 -1.46 15.94
CA LYS A 47 -3.61 -2.58 15.88
C LYS A 47 -4.19 -3.67 14.96
N ASN A 48 -3.67 -3.78 13.76
CA ASN A 48 -4.08 -4.80 12.81
C ASN A 48 -3.00 -5.88 12.72
N ALA A 49 -3.14 -6.90 13.53
CA ALA A 49 -2.25 -8.07 13.51
C ALA A 49 -2.24 -8.82 12.16
N ASN A 50 -3.23 -8.56 11.29
CA ASN A 50 -3.36 -9.22 10.00
C ASN A 50 -2.76 -8.41 8.84
N ALA A 51 -2.23 -7.20 9.06
CA ALA A 51 -1.69 -6.36 7.99
C ALA A 51 -0.60 -7.10 7.20
N TYR A 52 0.35 -7.72 7.90
CA TYR A 52 1.40 -8.53 7.25
C TYR A 52 0.85 -9.74 6.52
N VAL A 53 -0.15 -10.43 7.07
CA VAL A 53 -0.76 -11.61 6.42
C VAL A 53 -1.37 -11.25 5.07
N ILE A 54 -2.08 -10.12 5.00
CA ILE A 54 -2.69 -9.63 3.75
C ILE A 54 -1.61 -9.30 2.73
N ILE A 55 -0.56 -8.59 3.13
CA ILE A 55 0.56 -8.22 2.26
C ILE A 55 1.33 -9.46 1.81
N ASP A 56 1.65 -10.39 2.72
CA ASP A 56 2.33 -11.64 2.39
C ASP A 56 1.54 -12.48 1.37
N ASP A 57 0.23 -12.55 1.52
CA ASP A 57 -0.61 -13.29 0.58
C ASP A 57 -0.68 -12.59 -0.80
N ALA A 58 -0.73 -11.25 -0.81
CA ALA A 58 -0.64 -10.48 -2.05
C ALA A 58 0.71 -10.68 -2.75
N ILE A 59 1.82 -10.64 -2.01
CA ILE A 59 3.17 -10.88 -2.52
C ILE A 59 3.29 -12.30 -3.08
N LYS A 60 2.85 -13.33 -2.34
CA LYS A 60 2.86 -14.73 -2.82
C LYS A 60 2.09 -14.90 -4.13
N LYS A 61 0.93 -14.25 -4.23
CA LYS A 61 0.13 -14.27 -5.47
C LYS A 61 0.87 -13.60 -6.61
N PHE A 62 1.41 -12.41 -6.37
CA PHE A 62 2.16 -11.65 -7.37
C PHE A 62 3.39 -12.42 -7.88
N GLU A 63 4.20 -12.99 -6.99
CA GLU A 63 5.38 -13.79 -7.35
C GLU A 63 5.03 -15.06 -8.14
N LYS A 64 3.87 -15.66 -7.85
CA LYS A 64 3.35 -16.81 -8.60
C LYS A 64 2.94 -16.43 -10.02
N GLU A 65 2.34 -15.26 -10.20
CA GLU A 65 1.91 -14.73 -11.49
C GLU A 65 3.08 -14.16 -12.30
N HIS A 66 4.18 -13.80 -11.63
CA HIS A 66 5.39 -13.23 -12.24
C HIS A 66 6.65 -14.07 -11.90
N PRO A 67 6.81 -15.26 -12.52
CA PRO A 67 7.98 -16.10 -12.28
C PRO A 67 9.27 -15.35 -12.59
N GLY A 68 10.22 -15.31 -11.65
CA GLY A 68 11.48 -14.57 -11.78
C GLY A 68 11.47 -13.19 -11.15
N VAL A 69 10.38 -12.77 -10.52
CA VAL A 69 10.31 -11.60 -9.63
C VAL A 69 10.21 -12.07 -8.19
N ARG A 70 10.84 -11.34 -7.28
CA ARG A 70 10.71 -11.48 -5.83
C ARG A 70 10.43 -10.12 -5.22
N VAL A 71 9.59 -10.08 -4.21
CA VAL A 71 9.31 -8.86 -3.45
C VAL A 71 9.92 -9.01 -2.06
N HIS A 72 10.74 -8.05 -1.69
CA HIS A 72 11.35 -7.95 -0.37
C HIS A 72 10.82 -6.70 0.33
N TYR A 73 10.53 -6.79 1.63
CA TYR A 73 10.17 -5.65 2.45
C TYR A 73 10.77 -5.76 3.86
N GLU A 74 11.06 -4.61 4.44
CA GLU A 74 11.53 -4.51 5.81
C GLU A 74 10.35 -4.52 6.78
N THR A 75 10.43 -5.33 7.84
CA THR A 75 9.37 -5.46 8.85
C THR A 75 9.63 -4.56 10.05
N GLY A 76 8.56 -4.19 10.77
CA GLY A 76 8.67 -3.54 12.08
C GLY A 76 8.81 -2.02 12.06
N ILE A 77 8.74 -1.38 10.90
CA ILE A 77 8.68 0.08 10.82
C ILE A 77 7.30 0.50 11.31
N ARG A 78 7.22 1.29 12.38
CA ARG A 78 5.95 1.78 12.90
C ARG A 78 5.44 2.93 12.04
N LYS A 79 4.12 3.11 12.00
CA LYS A 79 3.49 4.19 11.23
C LYS A 79 4.04 5.57 11.64
N GLU A 80 4.21 5.82 12.92
CA GLU A 80 4.72 7.08 13.46
C GLU A 80 6.16 7.40 13.04
N ASP A 81 6.96 6.38 12.77
CA ASP A 81 8.36 6.52 12.33
C ASP A 81 8.49 6.48 10.80
N TYR A 82 7.41 6.16 10.08
CA TYR A 82 7.48 5.84 8.66
C TYR A 82 7.80 7.05 7.77
N SER A 83 7.23 8.22 8.04
CA SER A 83 7.55 9.46 7.31
C SER A 83 9.03 9.80 7.41
N GLU A 84 9.62 9.68 8.60
CA GLU A 84 11.04 9.92 8.81
C GLU A 84 11.89 8.88 8.09
N TRP A 85 11.54 7.60 8.25
CA TRP A 85 12.22 6.50 7.56
C TRP A 85 12.22 6.71 6.05
N LEU A 86 11.07 6.97 5.44
CA LEU A 86 10.94 7.15 4.00
C LEU A 86 11.69 8.40 3.50
N SER A 87 11.68 9.49 4.27
CA SER A 87 12.45 10.69 3.98
C SER A 87 13.95 10.41 4.00
N ASN A 88 14.43 9.62 4.96
CA ASN A 88 15.83 9.21 5.04
C ASN A 88 16.22 8.31 3.85
N GLN A 89 15.34 7.40 3.43
CA GLN A 89 15.56 6.61 2.21
C GLN A 89 15.69 7.51 0.97
N ALA A 90 14.83 8.54 0.85
CA ALA A 90 14.90 9.49 -0.25
C ALA A 90 16.21 10.28 -0.26
N LEU A 91 16.66 10.78 0.90
CA LEU A 91 17.90 11.52 1.02
C LEU A 91 19.15 10.68 0.70
N ASN A 92 19.11 9.41 1.04
CA ASN A 92 20.20 8.47 0.81
C ASN A 92 20.18 7.85 -0.61
N GLY A 93 19.15 8.09 -1.41
CA GLY A 93 18.98 7.48 -2.72
C GLY A 93 18.69 5.98 -2.67
N THR A 94 18.10 5.51 -1.57
CA THR A 94 17.76 4.11 -1.29
C THR A 94 16.24 3.88 -1.16
N LEU A 95 15.45 4.71 -1.83
CA LEU A 95 14.00 4.54 -1.87
C LEU A 95 13.62 3.15 -2.39
N PRO A 96 12.65 2.48 -1.76
CA PRO A 96 12.06 1.27 -2.32
C PRO A 96 11.47 1.50 -3.71
N ASP A 97 11.41 0.44 -4.53
CA ASP A 97 10.83 0.50 -5.89
C ASP A 97 9.34 0.84 -5.86
N VAL A 98 8.64 0.30 -4.87
CA VAL A 98 7.23 0.57 -4.57
C VAL A 98 7.10 0.79 -3.07
N PHE A 99 6.32 1.76 -2.66
CA PHE A 99 6.15 2.03 -1.23
C PHE A 99 4.78 2.63 -0.92
N MET A 100 4.32 2.43 0.30
CA MET A 100 3.18 3.12 0.85
C MET A 100 3.54 4.59 1.10
N VAL A 101 2.60 5.49 0.92
CA VAL A 101 2.78 6.90 1.25
C VAL A 101 1.65 7.36 2.16
N LEU A 102 2.00 8.02 3.25
CA LEU A 102 1.03 8.58 4.16
C LEU A 102 0.35 9.81 3.55
N PRO A 103 -0.95 10.05 3.82
CA PRO A 103 -1.68 11.18 3.27
C PRO A 103 -1.00 12.54 3.50
N GLU A 104 -0.40 12.72 4.67
CA GLU A 104 0.34 13.93 5.08
C GLU A 104 1.60 14.18 4.24
N ASP A 105 2.26 13.13 3.77
CA ASP A 105 3.49 13.21 2.98
C ASP A 105 3.24 13.31 1.47
N PHE A 106 2.08 12.86 1.02
CA PHE A 106 1.77 12.68 -0.40
C PHE A 106 2.05 13.93 -1.25
N THR A 107 1.49 15.07 -0.83
CA THR A 107 1.62 16.34 -1.59
C THR A 107 3.08 16.79 -1.67
N THR A 108 3.83 16.66 -0.58
CA THR A 108 5.25 17.00 -0.54
C THR A 108 6.03 16.11 -1.51
N PHE A 109 5.90 14.80 -1.41
CA PHE A 109 6.64 13.83 -2.22
C PHE A 109 6.28 13.91 -3.72
N ALA A 110 5.02 14.17 -4.05
CA ALA A 110 4.60 14.41 -5.42
C ALA A 110 5.22 15.73 -5.98
N SER A 111 5.29 16.80 -5.15
CA SER A 111 5.77 18.12 -5.57
C SER A 111 7.28 18.15 -5.85
N ILE A 112 8.08 17.40 -5.09
CA ILE A 112 9.54 17.35 -5.24
C ILE A 112 10.01 16.20 -6.15
N GLY A 113 9.07 15.44 -6.75
CA GLY A 113 9.39 14.43 -7.76
C GLY A 113 9.87 13.08 -7.21
N ILE A 114 9.66 12.80 -5.93
CA ILE A 114 9.90 11.48 -5.32
C ILE A 114 8.92 10.45 -5.89
N LEU A 115 7.65 10.84 -6.05
CA LEU A 115 6.63 9.97 -6.61
C LEU A 115 6.65 10.03 -8.14
N LYS A 116 6.52 8.87 -8.76
CA LYS A 116 6.42 8.74 -10.21
C LYS A 116 5.01 9.07 -10.68
N ASN A 117 4.89 9.84 -11.76
CA ASN A 117 3.62 10.03 -12.46
C ASN A 117 3.18 8.70 -13.10
N LEU A 118 2.02 8.20 -12.70
CA LEU A 118 1.49 6.90 -13.08
C LEU A 118 0.62 6.95 -14.35
N GLU A 119 0.28 8.12 -14.88
CA GLU A 119 -0.67 8.30 -15.99
C GLU A 119 -0.36 7.44 -17.22
N THR A 120 0.92 7.38 -17.61
CA THR A 120 1.34 6.57 -18.77
C THR A 120 1.17 5.08 -18.50
N MET A 121 1.49 4.63 -17.28
CA MET A 121 1.35 3.23 -16.88
C MET A 121 -0.13 2.83 -16.79
N LEU A 122 -0.95 3.69 -16.19
CA LEU A 122 -2.39 3.46 -16.04
C LEU A 122 -3.13 3.43 -17.39
N LYS A 123 -2.69 4.24 -18.36
CA LYS A 123 -3.23 4.19 -19.74
C LYS A 123 -2.83 2.92 -20.49
N ALA A 124 -1.66 2.37 -20.20
CA ALA A 124 -1.18 1.15 -20.83
C ALA A 124 -1.76 -0.13 -20.19
N ASP A 125 -2.11 -0.07 -18.91
CA ASP A 125 -2.68 -1.19 -18.17
C ASP A 125 -4.20 -1.23 -18.33
N THR A 126 -4.67 -2.16 -19.16
CA THR A 126 -6.12 -2.37 -19.38
C THR A 126 -6.78 -3.23 -18.31
N SER A 127 -6.01 -3.85 -17.42
CA SER A 127 -6.51 -4.70 -16.33
C SER A 127 -6.99 -3.89 -15.14
N LEU A 128 -6.37 -2.73 -14.90
CA LEU A 128 -6.73 -1.84 -13.81
C LEU A 128 -7.85 -0.89 -14.24
N LYS A 129 -9.01 -1.02 -13.61
CA LYS A 129 -10.16 -0.17 -13.88
C LYS A 129 -10.31 0.89 -12.79
N LYS A 130 -10.41 2.15 -13.19
CA LYS A 130 -10.60 3.28 -12.28
C LYS A 130 -11.88 3.14 -11.44
N ASP A 131 -12.93 2.60 -12.01
CA ASP A 131 -14.22 2.35 -11.35
C ASP A 131 -14.18 1.22 -10.30
N ALA A 132 -13.08 0.47 -10.21
CA ALA A 132 -12.84 -0.47 -9.12
C ALA A 132 -12.51 0.22 -7.80
N PHE A 133 -12.19 1.51 -7.82
CA PHE A 133 -11.85 2.29 -6.62
C PHE A 133 -13.01 3.22 -6.23
N TYR A 134 -13.16 3.47 -4.94
CA TYR A 134 -13.97 4.60 -4.50
C TYR A 134 -13.37 5.91 -5.02
N GLN A 135 -14.18 6.74 -5.68
CA GLN A 135 -13.71 7.95 -6.38
C GLN A 135 -12.88 8.87 -5.46
N GLY A 136 -13.36 9.14 -4.24
CA GLY A 136 -12.62 9.98 -3.29
C GLY A 136 -11.26 9.43 -2.89
N CYS A 137 -11.13 8.10 -2.77
CA CYS A 137 -9.85 7.47 -2.47
C CYS A 137 -8.90 7.51 -3.67
N TYR A 138 -9.42 7.32 -4.88
CA TYR A 138 -8.63 7.45 -6.10
C TYR A 138 -8.12 8.89 -6.28
N ASP A 139 -8.99 9.88 -6.09
CA ASP A 139 -8.65 11.30 -6.25
C ASP A 139 -7.64 11.77 -5.20
N ALA A 140 -7.60 11.16 -4.01
CA ALA A 140 -6.59 11.45 -2.99
C ALA A 140 -5.15 11.16 -3.45
N GLY A 141 -4.96 10.26 -4.43
CA GLY A 141 -3.68 9.99 -5.06
C GLY A 141 -3.33 10.90 -6.24
N THR A 142 -4.10 11.99 -6.45
CA THR A 142 -3.93 12.91 -7.57
C THR A 142 -3.21 14.19 -7.13
N TYR A 143 -2.20 14.61 -7.89
CA TYR A 143 -1.50 15.87 -7.71
C TYR A 143 -1.43 16.64 -9.04
N LYS A 144 -1.88 17.91 -9.05
CA LYS A 144 -1.94 18.76 -10.27
C LYS A 144 -2.56 18.05 -11.48
N GLY A 145 -3.64 17.30 -11.25
CA GLY A 145 -4.40 16.63 -12.31
C GLY A 145 -3.80 15.31 -12.83
N ASN A 146 -2.71 14.81 -12.24
CA ASN A 146 -2.10 13.55 -12.60
C ASN A 146 -2.10 12.59 -11.40
N GLN A 147 -2.19 11.28 -11.67
CA GLN A 147 -2.16 10.24 -10.65
C GLN A 147 -0.72 9.88 -10.28
N TYR A 148 -0.41 9.88 -8.98
CA TYR A 148 0.90 9.54 -8.43
C TYR A 148 0.86 8.40 -7.42
N ALA A 149 -0.32 8.11 -6.84
CA ALA A 149 -0.53 7.00 -5.94
C ALA A 149 -1.87 6.32 -6.20
N LEU A 150 -1.97 5.04 -5.87
CA LEU A 150 -3.22 4.28 -5.92
C LEU A 150 -3.66 3.92 -4.49
N PRO A 151 -4.96 3.98 -4.19
CA PRO A 151 -5.44 3.60 -2.88
C PRO A 151 -5.36 2.08 -2.71
N TYR A 152 -4.79 1.62 -1.61
CA TYR A 152 -4.77 0.21 -1.20
C TYR A 152 -5.77 -0.07 -0.07
N GLU A 153 -6.20 0.96 0.64
CA GLU A 153 -7.12 0.90 1.76
C GLU A 153 -8.14 2.03 1.66
N SER A 154 -9.37 1.76 2.10
CA SER A 154 -10.43 2.76 2.21
C SER A 154 -11.17 2.58 3.53
N VAL A 155 -11.18 3.61 4.36
CA VAL A 155 -11.89 3.60 5.65
C VAL A 155 -12.91 4.72 5.68
N PRO A 156 -14.20 4.39 5.53
CA PRO A 156 -15.26 5.38 5.59
C PRO A 156 -15.53 5.81 7.03
N SER A 157 -15.68 7.12 7.26
CA SER A 157 -16.28 7.62 8.51
C SER A 157 -17.78 7.52 8.40
N LEU A 158 -18.37 6.72 9.29
CA LEU A 158 -19.83 6.49 9.29
C LEU A 158 -20.44 7.00 10.59
N MET A 159 -21.66 7.52 10.47
CA MET A 159 -22.46 7.87 11.62
C MET A 159 -23.50 6.75 11.86
N LEU A 160 -23.47 6.18 13.07
CA LEU A 160 -24.42 5.17 13.49
C LEU A 160 -25.57 5.81 14.23
N VAL A 161 -26.79 5.36 13.95
CA VAL A 161 -28.01 5.89 14.55
C VAL A 161 -28.71 4.80 15.37
N ASN A 162 -29.02 5.10 16.62
CA ASN A 162 -29.84 4.23 17.45
C ASN A 162 -31.33 4.43 17.14
N GLU A 163 -31.86 3.60 16.27
CA GLU A 163 -33.28 3.68 15.85
C GLU A 163 -34.28 3.56 17.01
N THR A 164 -33.97 2.72 18.01
CA THR A 164 -34.85 2.54 19.17
C THR A 164 -34.95 3.83 19.99
N LEU A 165 -33.81 4.53 20.15
CA LEU A 165 -33.78 5.81 20.86
C LEU A 165 -34.56 6.88 20.12
N LEU A 166 -34.44 6.96 18.80
CA LEU A 166 -35.20 7.90 17.97
C LEU A 166 -36.70 7.63 18.07
N LYS A 167 -37.13 6.37 17.90
CA LYS A 167 -38.52 5.96 18.00
C LYS A 167 -39.11 6.31 19.36
N LYS A 168 -38.41 6.06 20.48
CA LYS A 168 -38.86 6.44 21.83
C LYS A 168 -39.07 7.94 22.01
N ASN A 169 -38.36 8.76 21.24
CA ASN A 169 -38.50 10.23 21.31
C ASN A 169 -39.37 10.81 20.18
N ASN A 170 -40.10 9.97 19.43
CA ASN A 170 -40.93 10.37 18.29
C ASN A 170 -40.15 11.17 17.22
N ILE A 171 -38.92 10.75 16.96
CA ILE A 171 -38.03 11.31 15.95
C ILE A 171 -37.97 10.33 14.77
N SER A 172 -38.24 10.82 13.56
CA SER A 172 -38.10 10.03 12.34
C SER A 172 -36.65 9.71 12.07
N LEU A 173 -36.38 8.55 11.46
CA LEU A 173 -35.05 8.20 10.99
C LEU A 173 -34.58 9.23 9.97
N PRO A 174 -33.36 9.81 10.14
CA PRO A 174 -32.82 10.75 9.16
C PRO A 174 -32.64 10.05 7.80
N ASP A 175 -32.86 10.76 6.72
CA ASP A 175 -32.58 10.31 5.37
C ASP A 175 -31.16 10.76 4.94
N ASN A 176 -30.76 10.41 3.72
CA ASN A 176 -29.42 10.75 3.19
C ASN A 176 -29.23 12.24 2.85
N ARG A 177 -30.23 13.11 3.09
CA ARG A 177 -30.18 14.56 2.84
C ARG A 177 -30.12 15.39 4.12
N TRP A 178 -30.03 14.72 5.29
CA TRP A 178 -29.96 15.42 6.56
C TRP A 178 -28.72 16.32 6.66
N THR A 179 -28.86 17.40 7.38
CA THR A 179 -27.85 18.44 7.55
C THR A 179 -27.25 18.39 8.96
N TRP A 180 -26.17 19.13 9.18
CA TRP A 180 -25.64 19.36 10.52
C TRP A 180 -26.66 20.00 11.47
N ASN A 181 -27.59 20.82 10.93
CA ASN A 181 -28.67 21.41 11.71
C ASN A 181 -29.68 20.35 12.15
N ASP A 182 -30.01 19.41 11.29
CA ASP A 182 -30.89 18.28 11.63
C ASP A 182 -30.24 17.41 12.69
N PHE A 183 -28.96 17.09 12.53
CA PHE A 183 -28.17 16.36 13.53
C PHE A 183 -28.20 17.07 14.88
N TYR A 184 -27.87 18.37 14.94
CA TYR A 184 -27.89 19.16 16.16
C TYR A 184 -29.27 19.14 16.84
N ASN A 185 -30.35 19.34 16.07
CA ASN A 185 -31.71 19.34 16.58
C ASN A 185 -32.15 17.96 17.12
N ILE A 186 -31.73 16.88 16.47
CA ILE A 186 -31.93 15.51 16.97
C ILE A 186 -31.20 15.32 18.28
N CYS A 187 -29.91 15.64 18.34
CA CYS A 187 -29.12 15.52 19.55
C CYS A 187 -29.73 16.31 20.72
N LYS A 188 -30.14 17.56 20.47
CA LYS A 188 -30.80 18.40 21.48
C LYS A 188 -32.10 17.80 22.02
N LYS A 189 -32.87 17.12 21.19
CA LYS A 189 -34.14 16.46 21.62
C LYS A 189 -33.90 15.20 22.46
N ILE A 190 -32.84 14.45 22.15
CA ILE A 190 -32.56 13.17 22.82
C ILE A 190 -31.66 13.29 24.03
N THR A 191 -30.90 14.39 24.13
CA THR A 191 -30.05 14.69 25.29
C THR A 191 -30.92 15.03 26.49
N LYS A 192 -30.91 14.17 27.49
CA LYS A 192 -31.69 14.32 28.72
C LYS A 192 -30.88 13.78 29.89
N ASP A 193 -31.01 14.47 31.02
CA ASP A 193 -30.62 13.89 32.30
C ASP A 193 -31.60 12.76 32.63
N THR A 194 -31.10 11.54 32.73
CA THR A 194 -31.91 10.33 32.96
C THR A 194 -31.85 9.82 34.40
N ASN A 195 -30.95 10.37 35.21
CA ASN A 195 -30.68 9.96 36.58
C ASN A 195 -30.74 11.13 37.59
N ASP A 196 -31.10 12.33 37.16
CA ASP A 196 -31.22 13.57 37.95
C ASP A 196 -29.89 13.98 38.66
N ASP A 197 -28.75 13.65 38.01
CA ASP A 197 -27.42 14.04 38.55
C ASP A 197 -26.91 15.40 38.04
N GLY A 198 -27.72 16.07 37.22
CA GLY A 198 -27.41 17.36 36.63
C GLY A 198 -26.47 17.28 35.40
N LYS A 199 -26.18 16.07 34.90
CA LYS A 199 -25.36 15.82 33.67
C LYS A 199 -26.19 15.16 32.62
N THR A 200 -25.93 15.48 31.37
CA THR A 200 -26.63 14.93 30.19
C THR A 200 -25.70 14.15 29.31
#